data_84c4726b05054fe81116822376946da9
#
_entry.id   84c4726b05054fe81116822376946da9
#
_cell.length_a   1.000
_cell.length_b   1.000
_cell.length_c   1.000
_cell.angle_alpha   90.00
_cell.angle_beta   90.00
_cell.angle_gamma   90.00
#
_symmetry.space_group_name_H-M   'P 1'
#
loop_
_entity.id
_entity.type
_entity.pdbx_description
1 polymer ?
#
loop_
_entity_poly.entity_id
_entity_poly.type
_entity_poly.pdbx_seq_one_letter_code
_entity_poly.pdbx_strand_id
1 'polypeptide(L)'
;KLLLTLAEDVRVIFIMLSERLFYMRTLKEKPQEVQLNIARETAYLYAPLAHRMGLYKIKTEMEDLSLKYTFPDIYKEIANKLSETKKNRDLYIENFIAPLKEKLTAAGLKFSIKGRTKSIYSIWNKMKKQNTTFEGIYDLFAIRVILDSELEKEKAECWQVYSVVTDMYQPNPKRLRDWLSIPKTNGYESLHTTVM
;
A
#
# COMPACT_ATOMS: atom_id res chain seq x y z
N LYS A 1 21.91 -1.66 4.10
CA LYS A 1 22.97 -1.96 3.11
C LYS A 1 23.79 -3.18 3.54
N LEU A 2 24.32 -3.22 4.79
CA LEU A 2 25.25 -4.26 5.25
C LEU A 2 24.71 -5.70 5.10
N LEU A 3 23.44 -5.96 5.50
CA LEU A 3 22.83 -7.30 5.41
C LEU A 3 22.66 -7.81 3.97
N LEU A 4 22.39 -6.91 3.03
CA LEU A 4 22.25 -7.27 1.60
C LEU A 4 23.61 -7.51 0.93
N THR A 5 24.68 -6.89 1.43
CA THR A 5 26.05 -7.10 0.93
C THR A 5 26.74 -8.31 1.56
N LEU A 6 26.27 -8.77 2.72
CA LEU A 6 26.78 -9.96 3.42
C LEU A 6 26.03 -11.24 3.02
N ALA A 7 24.87 -11.14 2.40
CA ALA A 7 24.14 -12.31 1.91
C ALA A 7 24.71 -12.72 0.54
N GLU A 8 25.52 -13.76 0.54
CA GLU A 8 26.02 -14.41 -0.70
C GLU A 8 24.86 -14.96 -1.54
N ASP A 9 23.72 -15.27 -0.92
CA ASP A 9 22.53 -15.79 -1.57
C ASP A 9 21.27 -15.05 -1.10
N VAL A 10 20.58 -14.38 -2.03
CA VAL A 10 19.34 -13.64 -1.80
C VAL A 10 18.21 -14.52 -1.25
N ARG A 11 18.23 -15.83 -1.52
CA ARG A 11 17.23 -16.79 -1.01
C ARG A 11 17.22 -16.86 0.52
N VAL A 12 18.36 -16.65 1.15
CA VAL A 12 18.46 -16.59 2.62
C VAL A 12 17.60 -15.45 3.19
N ILE A 13 17.55 -14.31 2.50
CA ILE A 13 16.73 -13.16 2.92
C ILE A 13 15.25 -13.52 2.85
N PHE A 14 14.80 -14.22 1.82
CA PHE A 14 13.40 -14.67 1.72
C PHE A 14 13.03 -15.65 2.83
N ILE A 15 13.92 -16.57 3.17
CA ILE A 15 13.71 -17.51 4.28
C ILE A 15 13.59 -16.74 5.60
N MET A 16 14.54 -15.84 5.90
CA MET A 16 14.54 -15.02 7.12
C MET A 16 13.26 -14.15 7.25
N LEU A 17 12.82 -13.53 6.16
CA LEU A 17 11.59 -12.73 6.15
C LEU A 17 10.36 -13.61 6.36
N SER A 18 10.31 -14.79 5.76
CA SER A 18 9.20 -15.72 5.91
C SER A 18 9.10 -16.28 7.34
N GLU A 19 10.22 -16.67 7.91
CA GLU A 19 10.33 -17.13 9.30
C GLU A 19 9.91 -16.03 10.28
N ARG A 20 10.43 -14.81 10.10
CA ARG A 20 10.06 -13.67 10.94
C ARG A 20 8.56 -13.36 10.85
N LEU A 21 7.98 -13.39 9.67
CA LEU A 21 6.55 -13.15 9.49
C LEU A 21 5.71 -14.25 10.16
N PHE A 22 6.09 -15.51 9.99
CA PHE A 22 5.45 -16.62 10.69
C PHE A 22 5.50 -16.42 12.21
N TYR A 23 6.68 -16.07 12.73
CA TYR A 23 6.87 -15.81 14.16
C TYR A 23 6.00 -14.65 14.66
N MET A 24 5.89 -13.57 13.90
CA MET A 24 5.02 -12.43 14.23
C MET A 24 3.53 -12.80 14.28
N ARG A 25 3.08 -13.71 13.45
CA ARG A 25 1.69 -14.21 13.43
C ARG A 25 1.35 -15.05 14.67
N THR A 26 2.32 -15.76 15.20
CA THR A 26 2.18 -16.65 16.39
C THR A 26 2.60 -15.99 17.71
N LEU A 27 3.00 -14.73 17.68
CA LEU A 27 3.63 -14.03 18.81
C LEU A 27 2.70 -13.82 20.01
N LYS A 28 1.39 -13.92 19.83
CA LYS A 28 0.37 -13.71 20.87
C LYS A 28 0.56 -14.59 22.11
N GLU A 29 1.11 -15.80 21.93
CA GLU A 29 1.29 -16.79 22.99
C GLU A 29 2.58 -16.58 23.82
N LYS A 30 3.42 -15.64 23.44
CA LYS A 30 4.68 -15.35 24.11
C LYS A 30 4.51 -14.30 25.22
N PRO A 31 5.43 -14.26 26.21
CA PRO A 31 5.45 -13.20 27.23
C PRO A 31 5.50 -11.80 26.60
N GLN A 32 4.91 -10.82 27.26
CA GLN A 32 4.79 -9.45 26.73
C GLN A 32 6.14 -8.81 26.39
N GLU A 33 7.16 -9.04 27.22
CA GLU A 33 8.52 -8.53 26.96
C GLU A 33 9.08 -9.08 25.64
N VAL A 34 8.90 -10.39 25.40
CA VAL A 34 9.32 -11.05 24.17
C VAL A 34 8.54 -10.48 22.97
N GLN A 35 7.23 -10.28 23.14
CA GLN A 35 6.39 -9.66 22.10
C GLN A 35 6.91 -8.28 21.70
N LEU A 36 7.22 -7.42 22.68
CA LEU A 36 7.70 -6.06 22.44
C LEU A 36 9.07 -6.06 21.75
N ASN A 37 10.01 -6.89 22.20
CA ASN A 37 11.34 -6.94 21.62
C ASN A 37 11.31 -7.40 20.17
N ILE A 38 10.58 -8.48 19.87
CA ILE A 38 10.44 -9.01 18.51
C ILE A 38 9.70 -8.05 17.60
N ALA A 39 8.64 -7.39 18.10
CA ALA A 39 7.89 -6.42 17.32
C ALA A 39 8.75 -5.19 16.95
N ARG A 40 9.54 -4.67 17.89
CA ARG A 40 10.47 -3.55 17.65
C ARG A 40 11.55 -3.93 16.64
N GLU A 41 12.18 -5.08 16.83
CA GLU A 41 13.19 -5.59 15.89
C GLU A 41 12.59 -5.76 14.48
N THR A 42 11.37 -6.31 14.39
CA THR A 42 10.67 -6.48 13.12
C THR A 42 10.40 -5.15 12.43
N ALA A 43 9.92 -4.15 13.16
CA ALA A 43 9.67 -2.80 12.61
C ALA A 43 10.96 -2.11 12.14
N TYR A 44 12.05 -2.28 12.89
CA TYR A 44 13.31 -1.58 12.61
C TYR A 44 14.16 -2.24 11.53
N LEU A 45 14.19 -3.58 11.48
CA LEU A 45 15.10 -4.34 10.63
C LEU A 45 14.37 -5.04 9.47
N TYR A 46 13.39 -5.88 9.79
CA TYR A 46 12.78 -6.78 8.80
C TYR A 46 11.79 -6.10 7.85
N ALA A 47 10.95 -5.20 8.36
CA ALA A 47 10.03 -4.47 7.50
C ALA A 47 10.76 -3.55 6.49
N PRO A 48 11.81 -2.79 6.86
CA PRO A 48 12.65 -2.08 5.90
C PRO A 48 13.38 -3.00 4.91
N LEU A 49 13.80 -4.19 5.34
CA LEU A 49 14.43 -5.17 4.46
C LEU A 49 13.44 -5.70 3.43
N ALA A 50 12.24 -6.07 3.85
CA ALA A 50 11.15 -6.49 2.97
C ALA A 50 10.79 -5.38 1.95
N HIS A 51 10.79 -4.11 2.38
CA HIS A 51 10.59 -2.97 1.50
C HIS A 51 11.65 -2.87 0.41
N ARG A 52 12.93 -3.04 0.75
CA ARG A 52 14.04 -3.01 -0.22
C ARG A 52 13.97 -4.14 -1.22
N MET A 53 13.48 -5.31 -0.79
CA MET A 53 13.25 -6.47 -1.66
C MET A 53 11.99 -6.38 -2.51
N GLY A 54 11.23 -5.27 -2.43
CA GLY A 54 9.96 -5.09 -3.15
C GLY A 54 8.80 -5.94 -2.61
N LEU A 55 8.99 -6.60 -1.47
CA LEU A 55 7.99 -7.49 -0.86
C LEU A 55 6.96 -6.69 -0.05
N TYR A 56 6.22 -5.81 -0.73
CA TYR A 56 5.33 -4.83 -0.09
C TYR A 56 4.21 -5.44 0.76
N LYS A 57 3.71 -6.64 0.40
CA LYS A 57 2.70 -7.35 1.21
C LYS A 57 3.28 -7.78 2.56
N ILE A 58 4.45 -8.42 2.53
CA ILE A 58 5.18 -8.87 3.72
C ILE A 58 5.54 -7.67 4.59
N LYS A 59 6.12 -6.63 4.00
CA LYS A 59 6.44 -5.37 4.68
C LYS A 59 5.24 -4.78 5.40
N THR A 60 4.10 -4.67 4.72
CA THR A 60 2.88 -4.08 5.27
C THR A 60 2.34 -4.90 6.44
N GLU A 61 2.30 -6.23 6.31
CA GLU A 61 1.84 -7.10 7.38
C GLU A 61 2.78 -7.07 8.60
N MET A 62 4.10 -7.05 8.37
CA MET A 62 5.09 -6.89 9.46
C MET A 62 4.91 -5.56 10.21
N GLU A 63 4.68 -4.47 9.48
CA GLU A 63 4.43 -3.16 10.10
C GLU A 63 3.14 -3.13 10.92
N ASP A 64 2.05 -3.68 10.39
CA ASP A 64 0.76 -3.74 11.08
C ASP A 64 0.83 -4.63 12.35
N LEU A 65 1.48 -5.80 12.25
CA LEU A 65 1.72 -6.67 13.39
C LEU A 65 2.65 -6.02 14.42
N SER A 66 3.70 -5.33 14.00
CA SER A 66 4.59 -4.61 14.91
C SER A 66 3.84 -3.53 15.67
N LEU A 67 3.00 -2.74 15.00
CA LEU A 67 2.16 -1.72 15.65
C LEU A 67 1.20 -2.34 16.67
N LYS A 68 0.59 -3.48 16.32
CA LYS A 68 -0.34 -4.21 17.18
C LYS A 68 0.28 -4.59 18.52
N TYR A 69 1.57 -4.95 18.55
CA TYR A 69 2.26 -5.34 19.78
C TYR A 69 2.94 -4.17 20.49
N THR A 70 3.40 -3.15 19.76
CA THR A 70 4.09 -1.99 20.35
C THR A 70 3.12 -0.92 20.86
N PHE A 71 1.99 -0.72 20.18
CA PHE A 71 0.96 0.29 20.50
C PHE A 71 -0.44 -0.29 20.32
N PRO A 72 -0.84 -1.27 21.17
CA PRO A 72 -2.06 -2.04 20.99
C PRO A 72 -3.34 -1.20 20.99
N ASP A 73 -3.40 -0.15 21.79
CA ASP A 73 -4.59 0.70 21.89
C ASP A 73 -4.79 1.52 20.61
N ILE A 74 -3.71 2.09 20.08
CA ILE A 74 -3.73 2.83 18.81
C ILE A 74 -4.10 1.89 17.65
N TYR A 75 -3.53 0.68 17.63
CA TYR A 75 -3.87 -0.32 16.63
C TYR A 75 -5.36 -0.67 16.65
N LYS A 76 -5.92 -0.93 17.86
CA LYS A 76 -7.34 -1.24 18.05
C LYS A 76 -8.24 -0.08 17.64
N GLU A 77 -7.91 1.15 18.03
CA GLU A 77 -8.68 2.34 17.67
C GLU A 77 -8.81 2.47 16.16
N ILE A 78 -7.68 2.44 15.42
CA ILE A 78 -7.67 2.56 13.96
C ILE A 78 -8.39 1.37 13.31
N ALA A 79 -8.19 0.14 13.81
CA ALA A 79 -8.85 -1.06 13.31
C ALA A 79 -10.38 -0.98 13.45
N ASN A 80 -10.87 -0.52 14.59
CA ASN A 80 -12.31 -0.34 14.84
C ASN A 80 -12.91 0.71 13.91
N LYS A 81 -12.30 1.89 13.80
CA LYS A 81 -12.74 2.96 12.88
C LYS A 81 -12.75 2.50 11.41
N LEU A 82 -11.74 1.74 11.00
CA LEU A 82 -11.73 1.14 9.67
C LEU A 82 -12.84 0.10 9.48
N SER A 83 -13.16 -0.68 10.50
CA SER A 83 -14.25 -1.66 10.47
C SER A 83 -15.61 -0.99 10.37
N GLU A 84 -15.87 0.02 11.21
CA GLU A 84 -17.12 0.79 11.25
C GLU A 84 -17.41 1.47 9.90
N THR A 85 -16.38 2.02 9.27
CA THR A 85 -16.53 2.74 7.99
C THR A 85 -16.46 1.81 6.77
N LYS A 86 -16.22 0.51 6.95
CA LYS A 86 -15.96 -0.42 5.84
C LYS A 86 -17.08 -0.44 4.80
N LYS A 87 -18.32 -0.62 5.24
CA LYS A 87 -19.48 -0.75 4.34
C LYS A 87 -19.67 0.51 3.45
N ASN A 88 -19.58 1.69 4.07
CA ASN A 88 -19.72 2.95 3.35
C ASN A 88 -18.55 3.18 2.38
N ARG A 89 -17.34 2.81 2.79
CA ARG A 89 -16.15 2.90 1.96
C ARG A 89 -16.20 1.95 0.77
N ASP A 90 -16.62 0.70 0.97
CA ASP A 90 -16.74 -0.29 -0.10
C ASP A 90 -17.79 0.17 -1.13
N LEU A 91 -18.95 0.67 -0.67
CA LEU A 91 -19.96 1.25 -1.54
C LEU A 91 -19.45 2.47 -2.32
N TYR A 92 -18.70 3.36 -1.68
CA TYR A 92 -18.07 4.50 -2.34
C TYR A 92 -17.09 4.05 -3.44
N ILE A 93 -16.26 3.05 -3.14
CA ILE A 93 -15.31 2.49 -4.12
C ILE A 93 -16.04 1.86 -5.30
N GLU A 94 -17.12 1.11 -5.06
CA GLU A 94 -17.95 0.52 -6.12
C GLU A 94 -18.58 1.60 -7.00
N ASN A 95 -19.19 2.61 -6.40
CA ASN A 95 -19.79 3.74 -7.13
C ASN A 95 -18.77 4.53 -7.97
N PHE A 96 -17.52 4.61 -7.52
CA PHE A 96 -16.43 5.21 -8.28
C PHE A 96 -15.96 4.31 -9.43
N ILE A 97 -15.83 3.01 -9.16
CA ILE A 97 -15.28 2.05 -10.13
C ILE A 97 -16.24 1.78 -11.29
N ALA A 98 -17.55 1.69 -11.02
CA ALA A 98 -18.53 1.29 -12.03
C ALA A 98 -18.50 2.19 -13.28
N PRO A 99 -18.68 3.52 -13.17
CA PRO A 99 -18.67 4.41 -14.35
C PRO A 99 -17.27 4.49 -15.00
N LEU A 100 -16.21 4.39 -14.22
CA LEU A 100 -14.85 4.35 -14.75
C LEU A 100 -14.62 3.10 -15.60
N LYS A 101 -15.08 1.94 -15.13
CA LYS A 101 -14.98 0.67 -15.86
C LYS A 101 -15.71 0.73 -17.21
N GLU A 102 -16.90 1.32 -17.26
CA GLU A 102 -17.67 1.50 -18.48
C GLU A 102 -16.89 2.35 -19.51
N LYS A 103 -16.36 3.50 -19.08
CA LYS A 103 -15.60 4.40 -19.97
C LYS A 103 -14.29 3.79 -20.46
N LEU A 104 -13.54 3.09 -19.61
CA LEU A 104 -12.30 2.43 -20.01
C LEU A 104 -12.58 1.26 -20.97
N THR A 105 -13.69 0.53 -20.79
CA THR A 105 -14.13 -0.53 -21.70
C THR A 105 -14.53 0.06 -23.06
N ALA A 106 -15.30 1.16 -23.07
CA ALA A 106 -15.66 1.86 -24.28
C ALA A 106 -14.45 2.42 -25.05
N ALA A 107 -13.40 2.78 -24.34
CA ALA A 107 -12.11 3.20 -24.92
C ALA A 107 -11.28 2.03 -25.50
N GLY A 108 -11.76 0.78 -25.41
CA GLY A 108 -11.10 -0.41 -25.96
C GLY A 108 -9.91 -0.92 -25.13
N LEU A 109 -9.73 -0.43 -23.90
CA LEU A 109 -8.62 -0.82 -23.05
C LEU A 109 -8.86 -2.18 -22.39
N LYS A 110 -7.78 -2.97 -22.25
CA LYS A 110 -7.77 -4.18 -21.45
C LYS A 110 -7.17 -3.87 -20.09
N PHE A 111 -7.93 -4.10 -19.03
CA PHE A 111 -7.52 -3.70 -17.69
C PHE A 111 -8.18 -4.52 -16.58
N SER A 112 -7.61 -4.41 -15.38
CA SER A 112 -8.26 -4.77 -14.13
C SER A 112 -8.25 -3.60 -13.16
N ILE A 113 -9.32 -3.44 -12.36
CA ILE A 113 -9.41 -2.39 -11.34
C ILE A 113 -9.43 -3.04 -9.97
N LYS A 114 -8.61 -2.51 -9.04
CA LYS A 114 -8.54 -2.97 -7.65
C LYS A 114 -8.61 -1.78 -6.70
N GLY A 115 -9.56 -1.82 -5.76
CA GLY A 115 -9.54 -0.96 -4.58
C GLY A 115 -8.50 -1.47 -3.58
N ARG A 116 -7.80 -0.56 -2.92
CA ARG A 116 -6.84 -0.86 -1.86
C ARG A 116 -7.06 0.07 -0.68
N THR A 117 -7.40 -0.48 0.47
CA THR A 117 -7.39 0.25 1.74
C THR A 117 -5.95 0.36 2.25
N LYS A 118 -5.60 1.49 2.84
CA LYS A 118 -4.30 1.66 3.52
C LYS A 118 -4.22 0.77 4.75
N SER A 119 -3.00 0.30 5.04
CA SER A 119 -2.70 -0.44 6.26
C SER A 119 -2.83 0.44 7.49
N ILE A 120 -3.10 -0.17 8.64
CA ILE A 120 -3.25 0.50 9.93
C ILE A 120 -1.99 1.29 10.28
N TYR A 121 -0.82 0.69 10.09
CA TYR A 121 0.47 1.36 10.30
C TYR A 121 0.65 2.59 9.39
N SER A 122 0.27 2.48 8.11
CA SER A 122 0.37 3.62 7.17
C SER A 122 -0.55 4.77 7.57
N ILE A 123 -1.75 4.48 8.09
CA ILE A 123 -2.68 5.47 8.62
C ILE A 123 -2.08 6.14 9.86
N TRP A 124 -1.64 5.34 10.85
CA TRP A 124 -1.00 5.85 12.05
C TRP A 124 0.20 6.75 11.75
N ASN A 125 1.10 6.30 10.87
CA ASN A 125 2.28 7.08 10.50
C ASN A 125 1.90 8.42 9.84
N LYS A 126 0.81 8.44 9.08
CA LYS A 126 0.29 9.66 8.47
C LYS A 126 -0.35 10.57 9.51
N MET A 127 -1.15 10.04 10.44
CA MET A 127 -1.69 10.79 11.59
C MET A 127 -0.56 11.49 12.36
N LYS A 128 0.52 10.76 12.66
CA LYS A 128 1.70 11.33 13.33
C LYS A 128 2.38 12.44 12.52
N LYS A 129 2.63 12.20 11.24
CA LYS A 129 3.33 13.16 10.37
C LYS A 129 2.53 14.45 10.14
N GLN A 130 1.21 14.35 10.08
CA GLN A 130 0.32 15.49 9.84
C GLN A 130 -0.25 16.07 11.13
N ASN A 131 0.09 15.50 12.28
CA ASN A 131 -0.45 15.85 13.60
C ASN A 131 -1.99 15.97 13.58
N THR A 132 -2.64 14.93 13.04
CA THR A 132 -4.10 14.89 12.85
C THR A 132 -4.70 13.59 13.39
N THR A 133 -6.02 13.59 13.60
CA THR A 133 -6.78 12.40 13.99
C THR A 133 -7.08 11.52 12.77
N PHE A 134 -7.68 10.36 13.01
CA PHE A 134 -8.12 9.44 11.93
C PHE A 134 -9.07 10.13 10.94
N GLU A 135 -9.99 10.95 11.43
CA GLU A 135 -10.97 11.69 10.64
C GLU A 135 -10.35 12.71 9.69
N GLY A 136 -9.16 13.21 10.02
CA GLY A 136 -8.38 14.10 9.16
C GLY A 136 -7.61 13.39 8.03
N ILE A 137 -7.72 12.06 7.91
CA ILE A 137 -7.05 11.30 6.86
C ILE A 137 -8.02 11.05 5.69
N TYR A 138 -7.96 11.86 4.66
CA TYR A 138 -8.86 11.78 3.50
C TYR A 138 -8.54 10.64 2.51
N ASP A 139 -7.30 10.14 2.47
CA ASP A 139 -6.86 9.11 1.51
C ASP A 139 -6.74 7.71 2.14
N LEU A 140 -7.80 7.25 2.80
CA LEU A 140 -7.87 5.93 3.44
C LEU A 140 -7.81 4.76 2.45
N PHE A 141 -8.13 5.01 1.19
CA PHE A 141 -8.09 4.03 0.12
C PHE A 141 -7.50 4.62 -1.16
N ALA A 142 -7.11 3.75 -2.07
CA ALA A 142 -6.72 4.10 -3.43
C ALA A 142 -7.31 3.09 -4.40
N ILE A 143 -7.55 3.55 -5.62
CA ILE A 143 -7.97 2.70 -6.73
C ILE A 143 -6.75 2.54 -7.64
N ARG A 144 -6.54 1.32 -8.11
CA ARG A 144 -5.48 0.98 -9.04
C ARG A 144 -6.09 0.38 -10.29
N VAL A 145 -5.86 1.02 -11.42
CA VAL A 145 -6.11 0.46 -12.75
C VAL A 145 -4.81 -0.22 -13.18
N ILE A 146 -4.89 -1.49 -13.53
CA ILE A 146 -3.75 -2.28 -14.02
C ILE A 146 -4.10 -2.61 -15.47
N LEU A 147 -3.29 -2.10 -16.39
CA LEU A 147 -3.44 -2.34 -17.82
C LEU A 147 -2.82 -3.68 -18.21
N ASP A 148 -3.43 -4.33 -19.19
CA ASP A 148 -2.90 -5.51 -19.87
C ASP A 148 -2.58 -5.10 -21.32
N SER A 149 -1.53 -4.28 -21.44
CA SER A 149 -1.11 -3.63 -22.69
C SER A 149 0.10 -4.34 -23.30
N GLU A 150 0.24 -4.20 -24.60
CA GLU A 150 1.51 -4.49 -25.28
C GLU A 150 2.57 -3.44 -24.87
N LEU A 151 3.83 -3.85 -24.73
CA LEU A 151 4.94 -3.01 -24.25
C LEU A 151 5.04 -1.66 -24.98
N GLU A 152 4.80 -1.66 -26.29
CA GLU A 152 4.89 -0.46 -27.13
C GLU A 152 3.76 0.55 -26.84
N LYS A 153 2.64 0.09 -26.30
CA LYS A 153 1.43 0.89 -26.03
C LYS A 153 1.27 1.29 -24.58
N GLU A 154 1.99 0.65 -23.66
CA GLU A 154 1.81 0.82 -22.20
C GLU A 154 1.77 2.28 -21.75
N LYS A 155 2.72 3.08 -22.21
CA LYS A 155 2.77 4.51 -21.85
C LYS A 155 1.57 5.29 -22.38
N ALA A 156 1.23 5.08 -23.65
CA ALA A 156 0.11 5.77 -24.26
C ALA A 156 -1.23 5.40 -23.61
N GLU A 157 -1.44 4.13 -23.33
CA GLU A 157 -2.66 3.65 -22.66
C GLU A 157 -2.74 4.11 -21.21
N CYS A 158 -1.62 4.20 -20.48
CA CYS A 158 -1.60 4.82 -19.15
C CYS A 158 -2.05 6.29 -19.15
N TRP A 159 -1.57 7.08 -20.12
CA TRP A 159 -2.01 8.47 -20.27
C TRP A 159 -3.46 8.56 -20.73
N GLN A 160 -3.93 7.62 -21.54
CA GLN A 160 -5.35 7.54 -21.93
C GLN A 160 -6.24 7.26 -20.70
N VAL A 161 -5.86 6.35 -19.82
CA VAL A 161 -6.56 6.14 -18.53
C VAL A 161 -6.56 7.42 -17.70
N TYR A 162 -5.44 8.12 -17.60
CA TYR A 162 -5.36 9.39 -16.88
C TYR A 162 -6.34 10.42 -17.45
N SER A 163 -6.38 10.56 -18.78
CA SER A 163 -7.33 11.46 -19.46
C SER A 163 -8.77 11.10 -19.13
N VAL A 164 -9.16 9.84 -19.27
CA VAL A 164 -10.52 9.37 -18.95
C VAL A 164 -10.88 9.67 -17.49
N VAL A 165 -9.97 9.43 -16.55
CA VAL A 165 -10.21 9.72 -15.13
C VAL A 165 -10.37 11.20 -14.87
N THR A 166 -9.56 12.05 -15.50
CA THR A 166 -9.59 13.51 -15.29
C THR A 166 -10.71 14.21 -16.03
N ASP A 167 -11.28 13.59 -17.06
CA ASP A 167 -12.54 14.03 -17.68
C ASP A 167 -13.75 13.77 -16.77
N MET A 168 -13.68 12.77 -15.91
CA MET A 168 -14.76 12.41 -15.00
C MET A 168 -14.66 13.12 -13.65
N TYR A 169 -13.45 13.34 -13.16
CA TYR A 169 -13.15 13.83 -11.81
C TYR A 169 -12.08 14.90 -11.85
N GLN A 170 -12.26 15.94 -11.07
CA GLN A 170 -11.30 17.05 -11.03
C GLN A 170 -9.97 16.60 -10.39
N PRO A 171 -8.84 16.65 -11.12
CA PRO A 171 -7.56 16.27 -10.58
C PRO A 171 -6.95 17.34 -9.68
N ASN A 172 -6.17 16.93 -8.68
CA ASN A 172 -5.29 17.82 -7.94
C ASN A 172 -3.91 17.86 -8.63
N PRO A 173 -3.55 18.97 -9.34
CA PRO A 173 -2.32 19.05 -10.12
C PRO A 173 -1.04 18.88 -9.28
N LYS A 174 -1.06 19.30 -8.01
CA LYS A 174 0.08 19.19 -7.09
C LYS A 174 0.36 17.74 -6.68
N ARG A 175 -0.59 16.82 -6.96
CA ARG A 175 -0.50 15.41 -6.57
C ARG A 175 -0.24 14.44 -7.72
N LEU A 176 -0.07 14.94 -8.94
CA LEU A 176 0.38 14.12 -10.06
C LEU A 176 1.83 13.66 -9.82
N ARG A 177 2.07 12.36 -9.98
CA ARG A 177 3.42 11.75 -9.99
C ARG A 177 3.55 10.90 -11.24
N ASP A 178 4.43 11.33 -12.11
CA ASP A 178 4.75 10.66 -13.37
C ASP A 178 5.98 9.77 -13.16
N TRP A 179 5.73 8.48 -12.95
CA TRP A 179 6.74 7.45 -12.89
C TRP A 179 6.82 6.65 -14.20
N LEU A 180 6.14 7.10 -15.28
CA LEU A 180 6.29 6.54 -16.61
C LEU A 180 7.43 7.21 -17.37
N SER A 181 7.51 8.56 -17.27
CA SER A 181 8.59 9.33 -17.91
C SER A 181 9.90 9.17 -17.16
N ILE A 182 9.86 9.07 -15.83
CA ILE A 182 11.02 8.86 -14.97
C ILE A 182 10.72 7.70 -14.02
N PRO A 183 10.97 6.45 -14.43
CA PRO A 183 10.75 5.27 -13.59
C PRO A 183 11.54 5.33 -12.29
N LYS A 184 11.03 4.68 -11.25
CA LYS A 184 11.79 4.53 -10.02
C LYS A 184 12.98 3.61 -10.21
N THR A 185 13.98 3.75 -9.36
CA THR A 185 15.23 2.95 -9.42
C THR A 185 15.02 1.43 -9.33
N ASN A 186 13.84 1.00 -8.90
CA ASN A 186 13.44 -0.42 -8.84
C ASN A 186 12.58 -0.87 -10.04
N GLY A 187 12.52 -0.08 -11.11
CA GLY A 187 11.75 -0.39 -12.31
C GLY A 187 10.23 -0.19 -12.18
N TYR A 188 9.76 0.46 -11.09
CA TYR A 188 8.32 0.75 -10.95
C TYR A 188 7.89 1.88 -11.87
N GLU A 189 6.92 1.60 -12.72
CA GLU A 189 6.29 2.55 -13.65
C GLU A 189 4.80 2.72 -13.32
N SER A 190 4.31 3.95 -13.26
CA SER A 190 2.90 4.25 -12.99
C SER A 190 2.63 5.75 -13.05
N LEU A 191 1.38 6.12 -13.30
CA LEU A 191 0.86 7.46 -13.02
C LEU A 191 0.09 7.43 -11.70
N HIS A 192 0.40 8.36 -10.80
CA HIS A 192 -0.38 8.56 -9.58
C HIS A 192 -1.02 9.94 -9.61
N THR A 193 -2.31 10.00 -9.36
CA THR A 193 -3.05 11.25 -9.19
C THR A 193 -4.01 11.16 -8.01
N THR A 194 -4.47 12.31 -7.55
CA THR A 194 -5.59 12.41 -6.61
C THR A 194 -6.68 13.19 -7.30
N VAL A 195 -7.89 12.66 -7.28
CA VAL A 195 -9.09 13.29 -7.87
C VAL A 195 -10.13 13.55 -6.77
N MET A 196 -11.01 14.51 -7.01
CA MET A 196 -12.11 14.91 -6.13
C MET A 196 -13.42 14.75 -6.86
#